data_1009282635dc07ca137fd437f3f7dc55
#
_entry.id   1009282635dc07ca137fd437f3f7dc55
#
_cell.length_a   1.000
_cell.length_b   1.000
_cell.length_c   1.000
_cell.angle_alpha   90.00
_cell.angle_beta   90.00
_cell.angle_gamma   90.00
#
_symmetry.space_group_name_H-M   'P 1'
#
loop_
_entity.id
_entity.type
_entity.pdbx_description
1 polymer ?
#
loop_
_entity_poly.entity_id
_entity_poly.type
_entity_poly.pdbx_seq_one_letter_code
_entity_poly.pdbx_strand_id
1 'polypeptide(L)'
;MQKFFYQLLGVAFLTGTLFFSACSPEEDGGGDNDVAPQATLVAESGLISDNAEVAPGTTFVVKLRTTPGTSQIKTVTVLEDGVKLPFDRFTIKEGGTTITTNNPFLVLGTSKGGSIYELAIKAHTGINITKKYTFEVADDNGRTDEVAVNITTKGTELVELTGKLLRNQDGPAGQGGLDLDTGESVGSIATMTGNPAIDTSYKRAEINDEGNVSNTNSTWRQIISPTNGAAVRYIDKAKLPENFSYENVKTLEEIIGAFDSGIKFKEVVVNGMIVDFESNKVVEGDVFTVKTPDNRYFIIKVTKITVTSNDNNDSYTFSIKKKK
;
A
#
# COMPACT_ATOMS: atom_id res chain seq x y z
N MET A 1 -6.73 3.25 -51.78
CA MET A 1 -8.15 3.17 -51.44
C MET A 1 -8.48 1.79 -50.95
N GLN A 2 -8.50 1.59 -49.62
CA GLN A 2 -9.13 0.43 -48.98
C GLN A 2 -9.62 0.88 -47.60
N LYS A 3 -10.95 0.88 -47.45
CA LYS A 3 -11.66 1.21 -46.22
C LYS A 3 -11.66 -0.01 -45.30
N PHE A 4 -11.14 0.09 -44.09
CA PHE A 4 -11.34 -0.91 -43.03
C PHE A 4 -12.56 -0.52 -42.19
N PHE A 5 -13.55 -1.40 -42.22
CA PHE A 5 -14.73 -1.40 -41.37
C PHE A 5 -14.36 -1.93 -39.98
N TYR A 6 -14.57 -1.14 -38.97
CA TYR A 6 -14.57 -1.62 -37.56
C TYR A 6 -15.98 -2.08 -37.22
N GLN A 7 -16.13 -3.40 -37.04
CA GLN A 7 -17.32 -3.97 -36.40
C GLN A 7 -17.23 -3.81 -34.87
N LEU A 8 -18.15 -3.05 -34.32
CA LEU A 8 -18.41 -2.97 -32.88
C LEU A 8 -19.15 -4.26 -32.48
N LEU A 9 -18.48 -5.14 -31.72
CA LEU A 9 -19.15 -6.27 -31.06
C LEU A 9 -19.69 -5.77 -29.70
N GLY A 10 -20.98 -5.49 -29.65
CA GLY A 10 -21.69 -5.24 -28.40
C GLY A 10 -21.91 -6.57 -27.65
N VAL A 11 -21.27 -6.70 -26.48
CA VAL A 11 -21.56 -7.79 -25.54
C VAL A 11 -22.70 -7.33 -24.65
N ALA A 12 -23.91 -7.84 -24.92
CA ALA A 12 -25.06 -7.69 -24.04
C ALA A 12 -24.89 -8.64 -22.83
N PHE A 13 -24.68 -8.09 -21.66
CA PHE A 13 -24.77 -8.85 -20.40
C PHE A 13 -26.27 -9.09 -20.10
N LEU A 14 -26.70 -10.33 -20.31
CA LEU A 14 -28.01 -10.81 -19.84
C LEU A 14 -27.86 -11.11 -18.33
N THR A 15 -28.40 -10.23 -17.49
CA THR A 15 -28.63 -10.51 -16.07
C THR A 15 -29.80 -11.48 -15.94
N GLY A 16 -29.49 -12.78 -15.86
CA GLY A 16 -30.45 -13.80 -15.55
C GLY A 16 -30.75 -13.84 -14.05
N THR A 17 -31.86 -13.24 -13.62
CA THR A 17 -32.43 -13.47 -12.30
C THR A 17 -33.03 -14.88 -12.29
N LEU A 18 -32.37 -15.84 -11.69
CA LEU A 18 -32.90 -17.16 -11.40
C LEU A 18 -33.82 -17.06 -10.16
N PHE A 19 -35.11 -16.95 -10.38
CA PHE A 19 -36.11 -17.23 -9.36
C PHE A 19 -36.19 -18.76 -9.17
N PHE A 20 -35.63 -19.27 -8.08
CA PHE A 20 -35.96 -20.63 -7.64
C PHE A 20 -37.33 -20.61 -6.97
N SER A 21 -38.40 -20.92 -7.73
CA SER A 21 -39.66 -21.36 -7.16
C SER A 21 -39.49 -22.76 -6.58
N ALA A 22 -39.25 -22.87 -5.29
CA ALA A 22 -39.43 -24.11 -4.58
C ALA A 22 -40.94 -24.31 -4.36
N CYS A 23 -41.57 -25.20 -5.15
CA CYS A 23 -42.85 -25.77 -4.76
C CYS A 23 -42.64 -26.68 -3.55
N SER A 24 -43.08 -26.25 -2.38
CA SER A 24 -43.36 -27.13 -1.24
C SER A 24 -44.81 -27.65 -1.33
N PRO A 25 -45.07 -28.92 -0.99
CA PRO A 25 -46.42 -29.43 -0.90
C PRO A 25 -47.21 -28.72 0.22
N GLU A 26 -48.45 -28.37 -0.06
CA GLU A 26 -49.39 -27.85 0.91
C GLU A 26 -49.57 -28.87 2.04
N GLU A 27 -49.07 -28.58 3.24
CA GLU A 27 -49.63 -29.11 4.48
C GLU A 27 -50.49 -28.03 5.13
N ASP A 28 -51.77 -28.35 5.22
CA ASP A 28 -52.81 -27.61 5.92
C ASP A 28 -52.47 -27.56 7.43
N GLY A 29 -52.02 -26.41 7.91
CA GLY A 29 -51.79 -26.18 9.33
C GLY A 29 -51.50 -24.72 9.57
N GLY A 30 -52.39 -24.00 10.29
CA GLY A 30 -52.39 -22.58 10.59
C GLY A 30 -50.99 -22.00 10.81
N GLY A 31 -50.41 -21.44 9.74
CA GLY A 31 -49.06 -20.94 9.77
C GLY A 31 -49.02 -19.58 10.45
N ASP A 32 -48.48 -19.51 11.63
CA ASP A 32 -47.77 -18.31 12.09
C ASP A 32 -46.80 -17.92 10.98
N ASN A 33 -47.03 -16.75 10.37
CA ASN A 33 -46.08 -16.17 9.39
C ASN A 33 -44.78 -15.77 10.13
N ASP A 34 -43.92 -16.75 10.31
CA ASP A 34 -42.71 -16.64 11.07
C ASP A 34 -41.63 -15.95 10.21
N VAL A 35 -41.56 -14.63 10.32
CA VAL A 35 -40.67 -13.77 9.53
C VAL A 35 -39.27 -13.75 10.20
N ALA A 36 -38.23 -14.04 9.42
CA ALA A 36 -36.83 -13.90 9.84
C ALA A 36 -36.45 -12.42 10.05
N PRO A 37 -35.42 -12.14 10.86
CA PRO A 37 -34.87 -10.79 10.94
C PRO A 37 -34.31 -10.34 9.59
N GLN A 38 -34.05 -9.05 9.42
CA GLN A 38 -33.43 -8.51 8.20
C GLN A 38 -32.13 -7.78 8.53
N ALA A 39 -31.12 -8.00 7.69
CA ALA A 39 -29.83 -7.35 7.69
C ALA A 39 -29.67 -6.53 6.41
N THR A 40 -29.42 -5.22 6.49
CA THR A 40 -29.18 -4.38 5.33
C THR A 40 -28.04 -3.40 5.57
N LEU A 41 -27.24 -3.12 4.55
CA LEU A 41 -26.25 -2.05 4.61
C LEU A 41 -26.87 -0.72 4.19
N VAL A 42 -26.56 0.31 4.97
CA VAL A 42 -27.04 1.67 4.70
C VAL A 42 -26.06 2.35 3.75
N ALA A 43 -26.55 2.74 2.57
CA ALA A 43 -25.76 3.53 1.61
C ALA A 43 -25.70 4.99 2.07
N GLU A 44 -24.50 5.46 2.41
CA GLU A 44 -24.25 6.84 2.87
C GLU A 44 -22.86 7.26 2.40
N SER A 45 -22.65 8.54 2.12
CA SER A 45 -21.35 9.05 1.66
C SER A 45 -20.24 8.77 2.68
N GLY A 46 -19.11 8.20 2.21
CA GLY A 46 -17.99 7.83 3.06
C GLY A 46 -18.12 6.46 3.74
N LEU A 47 -19.23 5.76 3.55
CA LEU A 47 -19.46 4.41 4.04
C LEU A 47 -19.47 3.39 2.90
N ILE A 48 -19.10 2.16 3.22
CA ILE A 48 -19.15 1.05 2.27
C ILE A 48 -20.47 0.30 2.45
N SER A 49 -21.24 0.22 1.38
CA SER A 49 -22.50 -0.54 1.31
C SER A 49 -22.53 -1.53 0.15
N ASP A 50 -21.48 -1.57 -0.66
CA ASP A 50 -21.29 -2.44 -1.80
C ASP A 50 -19.82 -2.86 -1.90
N ASN A 51 -19.47 -3.67 -2.91
CA ASN A 51 -18.08 -4.06 -3.14
C ASN A 51 -17.17 -2.83 -3.31
N ALA A 52 -15.99 -2.85 -2.67
CA ALA A 52 -15.10 -1.70 -2.66
C ALA A 52 -13.61 -2.10 -2.69
N GLU A 53 -12.77 -1.14 -3.11
CA GLU A 53 -11.32 -1.23 -2.99
C GLU A 53 -10.85 -0.32 -1.85
N VAL A 54 -9.95 -0.83 -1.01
CA VAL A 54 -9.33 -0.09 0.10
C VAL A 54 -7.83 -0.35 0.14
N ALA A 55 -7.04 0.53 0.77
CA ALA A 55 -5.62 0.23 0.98
C ALA A 55 -5.44 -0.91 2.01
N PRO A 56 -4.40 -1.76 1.86
CA PRO A 56 -4.12 -2.84 2.80
C PRO A 56 -3.99 -2.36 4.25
N GLY A 57 -4.66 -3.05 5.17
CA GLY A 57 -4.60 -2.74 6.60
C GLY A 57 -5.29 -1.45 7.04
N THR A 58 -5.92 -0.71 6.13
CA THR A 58 -6.71 0.49 6.48
C THR A 58 -8.06 0.10 7.09
N THR A 59 -8.69 1.03 7.79
CA THR A 59 -10.01 0.83 8.36
C THR A 59 -11.07 1.35 7.39
N PHE A 60 -12.05 0.52 7.07
CA PHE A 60 -13.26 0.90 6.35
C PHE A 60 -14.48 0.83 7.27
N VAL A 61 -15.54 1.55 6.93
CA VAL A 61 -16.73 1.66 7.76
C VAL A 61 -17.97 1.22 6.98
N VAL A 62 -18.79 0.38 7.61
CA VAL A 62 -20.12 0.03 7.14
C VAL A 62 -21.16 0.43 8.19
N LYS A 63 -22.38 0.75 7.77
CA LYS A 63 -23.54 0.88 8.65
C LYS A 63 -24.49 -0.29 8.39
N LEU A 64 -24.67 -1.13 9.40
CA LEU A 64 -25.59 -2.26 9.37
C LEU A 64 -26.89 -1.84 10.04
N ARG A 65 -27.99 -1.91 9.29
CA ARG A 65 -29.35 -1.81 9.84
C ARG A 65 -29.86 -3.21 10.11
N THR A 66 -30.37 -3.44 11.32
CA THR A 66 -31.07 -4.65 11.71
C THR A 66 -32.56 -4.35 11.89
N THR A 67 -33.42 -5.20 11.37
CA THR A 67 -34.88 -5.10 11.55
C THR A 67 -35.35 -6.45 12.09
N PRO A 68 -36.11 -6.49 13.20
CA PRO A 68 -36.67 -7.74 13.69
C PRO A 68 -37.74 -8.28 12.73
N GLY A 69 -37.84 -9.59 12.70
CA GLY A 69 -38.97 -10.27 12.12
C GLY A 69 -40.09 -10.47 13.17
N THR A 70 -40.55 -11.69 13.29
CA THR A 70 -41.55 -12.06 14.31
C THR A 70 -40.97 -12.05 15.71
N SER A 71 -39.64 -12.34 15.85
CA SER A 71 -38.88 -12.34 17.11
C SER A 71 -37.84 -11.24 17.18
N GLN A 72 -37.47 -10.88 18.42
CA GLN A 72 -36.48 -9.83 18.67
C GLN A 72 -35.10 -10.25 18.23
N ILE A 73 -34.27 -9.27 17.83
CA ILE A 73 -32.86 -9.49 17.49
C ILE A 73 -32.08 -9.96 18.74
N LYS A 74 -31.31 -11.01 18.56
CA LYS A 74 -30.47 -11.60 19.63
C LYS A 74 -29.00 -11.28 19.48
N THR A 75 -28.45 -11.54 18.28
CA THR A 75 -27.00 -11.37 18.01
C THR A 75 -26.75 -10.79 16.64
N VAL A 76 -25.57 -10.16 16.53
CA VAL A 76 -24.96 -9.85 15.25
C VAL A 76 -23.57 -10.48 15.22
N THR A 77 -23.23 -11.14 14.09
CA THR A 77 -21.94 -11.78 13.85
C THR A 77 -21.25 -11.10 12.67
N VAL A 78 -19.96 -10.83 12.80
CA VAL A 78 -19.13 -10.33 11.70
C VAL A 78 -18.19 -11.45 11.25
N LEU A 79 -18.23 -11.79 9.96
CA LEU A 79 -17.43 -12.86 9.37
C LEU A 79 -16.50 -12.30 8.29
N GLU A 80 -15.30 -12.88 8.16
CA GLU A 80 -14.40 -12.71 7.02
C GLU A 80 -14.22 -14.09 6.36
N ASP A 81 -14.63 -14.24 5.11
CA ASP A 81 -14.65 -15.52 4.37
C ASP A 81 -15.33 -16.66 5.15
N GLY A 82 -16.44 -16.37 5.84
CA GLY A 82 -17.20 -17.34 6.64
C GLY A 82 -16.61 -17.65 8.02
N VAL A 83 -15.47 -17.05 8.39
CA VAL A 83 -14.84 -17.22 9.71
C VAL A 83 -15.12 -15.99 10.56
N LYS A 84 -15.45 -16.18 11.85
CA LYS A 84 -15.69 -15.07 12.78
C LYS A 84 -14.47 -14.16 12.85
N LEU A 85 -14.69 -12.86 12.53
CA LEU A 85 -13.65 -11.85 12.59
C LEU A 85 -13.22 -11.64 14.06
N PRO A 86 -11.91 -11.67 14.40
CA PRO A 86 -11.43 -11.33 15.73
C PRO A 86 -11.87 -9.92 16.15
N PHE A 87 -12.27 -9.76 17.41
CA PHE A 87 -12.85 -8.51 17.90
C PHE A 87 -11.86 -7.33 17.92
N ASP A 88 -10.56 -7.59 17.92
CA ASP A 88 -9.50 -6.59 17.82
C ASP A 88 -9.34 -6.01 16.39
N ARG A 89 -10.01 -6.62 15.42
CA ARG A 89 -10.02 -6.16 14.02
C ARG A 89 -11.22 -5.28 13.67
N PHE A 90 -12.16 -5.07 14.59
CA PHE A 90 -13.28 -4.18 14.34
C PHE A 90 -13.79 -3.50 15.62
N THR A 91 -14.45 -2.37 15.45
CA THR A 91 -15.16 -1.68 16.52
C THR A 91 -16.61 -1.46 16.10
N ILE A 92 -17.51 -1.45 17.08
CA ILE A 92 -18.94 -1.24 16.86
C ILE A 92 -19.37 0.00 17.63
N LYS A 93 -20.18 0.84 16.96
CA LYS A 93 -20.86 1.97 17.60
C LYS A 93 -22.36 1.87 17.36
N GLU A 94 -23.14 2.24 18.37
CA GLU A 94 -24.58 2.44 18.27
C GLU A 94 -24.93 3.83 18.81
N GLY A 95 -25.62 4.64 18.01
CA GLY A 95 -25.94 6.03 18.38
C GLY A 95 -24.71 6.87 18.72
N GLY A 96 -23.55 6.60 18.10
CA GLY A 96 -22.27 7.25 18.39
C GLY A 96 -21.50 6.68 19.60
N THR A 97 -22.09 5.82 20.41
CA THR A 97 -21.46 5.18 21.56
C THR A 97 -20.77 3.88 21.15
N THR A 98 -19.49 3.72 21.52
CA THR A 98 -18.75 2.48 21.27
C THR A 98 -19.27 1.36 22.17
N ILE A 99 -19.60 0.23 21.54
CA ILE A 99 -20.00 -1.01 22.23
C ILE A 99 -18.75 -1.89 22.31
N THR A 100 -18.33 -2.21 23.54
CA THR A 100 -17.25 -3.17 23.78
C THR A 100 -17.84 -4.57 23.86
N THR A 101 -17.56 -5.43 22.88
CA THR A 101 -18.21 -6.76 22.83
C THR A 101 -17.30 -7.83 22.24
N ASN A 102 -17.78 -9.06 22.32
CA ASN A 102 -17.22 -10.21 21.61
C ASN A 102 -17.86 -10.33 20.21
N ASN A 103 -17.39 -11.25 19.39
CA ASN A 103 -18.02 -11.64 18.14
C ASN A 103 -18.51 -13.11 18.22
N PRO A 104 -19.83 -13.39 18.15
CA PRO A 104 -20.95 -12.46 17.95
C PRO A 104 -21.16 -11.51 19.16
N PHE A 105 -21.72 -10.31 18.89
CA PHE A 105 -22.14 -9.45 19.97
C PHE A 105 -23.65 -9.62 20.27
N LEU A 106 -23.99 -9.55 21.57
CA LEU A 106 -25.36 -9.62 22.03
C LEU A 106 -26.05 -8.26 21.85
N VAL A 107 -27.21 -8.28 21.24
CA VAL A 107 -28.10 -7.11 21.15
C VAL A 107 -28.93 -7.00 22.42
N LEU A 108 -28.91 -5.84 23.07
CA LEU A 108 -29.53 -5.63 24.38
C LEU A 108 -30.56 -4.48 24.34
N GLY A 109 -31.44 -4.50 25.32
CA GLY A 109 -32.40 -3.41 25.56
C GLY A 109 -33.31 -3.12 24.38
N THR A 110 -33.50 -1.83 24.07
CA THR A 110 -34.36 -1.36 22.99
C THR A 110 -33.87 -1.72 21.59
N SER A 111 -32.57 -1.95 21.43
CA SER A 111 -31.94 -2.34 20.16
C SER A 111 -32.38 -3.71 19.65
N LYS A 112 -32.95 -4.56 20.53
CA LYS A 112 -33.61 -5.82 20.14
C LYS A 112 -34.79 -5.60 19.18
N GLY A 113 -35.44 -4.44 19.21
CA GLY A 113 -36.48 -4.00 18.28
C GLY A 113 -35.94 -3.44 16.96
N GLY A 114 -34.64 -3.61 16.69
CA GLY A 114 -33.95 -3.08 15.52
C GLY A 114 -33.10 -1.86 15.84
N SER A 115 -31.97 -1.76 15.18
CA SER A 115 -31.02 -0.67 15.36
C SER A 115 -30.14 -0.44 14.13
N ILE A 116 -29.30 0.60 14.19
CA ILE A 116 -28.25 0.87 13.21
C ILE A 116 -26.89 0.84 13.94
N TYR A 117 -26.02 -0.04 13.47
CA TYR A 117 -24.67 -0.21 13.99
C TYR A 117 -23.65 0.33 12.98
N GLU A 118 -22.72 1.16 13.43
CA GLU A 118 -21.55 1.56 12.67
C GLU A 118 -20.40 0.63 13.01
N LEU A 119 -19.91 -0.12 12.03
CA LEU A 119 -18.82 -1.07 12.19
C LEU A 119 -17.59 -0.53 11.44
N ALA A 120 -16.54 -0.19 12.19
CA ALA A 120 -15.25 0.18 11.64
C ALA A 120 -14.33 -1.06 11.65
N ILE A 121 -13.99 -1.55 10.46
CA ILE A 121 -13.33 -2.84 10.25
C ILE A 121 -11.96 -2.62 9.65
N LYS A 122 -10.91 -3.22 10.23
CA LYS A 122 -9.56 -3.22 9.70
C LYS A 122 -9.47 -4.24 8.56
N ALA A 123 -9.22 -3.76 7.34
CA ALA A 123 -9.05 -4.59 6.16
C ALA A 123 -7.85 -5.53 6.29
N HIS A 124 -7.82 -6.57 5.48
CA HIS A 124 -6.69 -7.49 5.36
C HIS A 124 -5.41 -6.73 4.96
N THR A 125 -4.24 -7.19 5.42
CA THR A 125 -2.95 -6.53 5.15
C THR A 125 -2.28 -7.00 3.84
N GLY A 126 -2.74 -8.11 3.26
CA GLY A 126 -2.23 -8.58 1.96
C GLY A 126 -2.65 -7.65 0.83
N ILE A 127 -1.84 -7.60 -0.23
CA ILE A 127 -2.05 -6.73 -1.40
C ILE A 127 -2.78 -7.51 -2.49
N ASN A 128 -3.76 -6.86 -3.16
CA ASN A 128 -4.58 -7.44 -4.23
C ASN A 128 -5.33 -8.72 -3.78
N ILE A 129 -5.79 -8.72 -2.53
CA ILE A 129 -6.60 -9.81 -1.97
C ILE A 129 -8.03 -9.30 -1.78
N THR A 130 -8.98 -10.09 -2.27
CA THR A 130 -10.41 -9.87 -2.04
C THR A 130 -10.88 -10.75 -0.89
N LYS A 131 -11.57 -10.15 0.09
CA LYS A 131 -12.19 -10.83 1.22
C LYS A 131 -13.70 -10.53 1.25
N LYS A 132 -14.52 -11.56 1.50
CA LYS A 132 -15.96 -11.41 1.73
C LYS A 132 -16.19 -11.10 3.21
N TYR A 133 -16.75 -9.94 3.50
CA TYR A 133 -17.21 -9.58 4.86
C TYR A 133 -18.72 -9.79 4.91
N THR A 134 -19.17 -10.66 5.83
CA THR A 134 -20.59 -10.99 6.02
C THR A 134 -21.03 -10.50 7.39
N PHE A 135 -22.21 -9.89 7.43
CA PHE A 135 -22.88 -9.40 8.63
C PHE A 135 -24.15 -10.22 8.82
N GLU A 136 -24.11 -11.19 9.73
CA GLU A 136 -25.23 -12.07 10.05
C GLU A 136 -25.98 -11.53 11.25
N VAL A 137 -27.29 -11.51 11.19
CA VAL A 137 -28.22 -11.11 12.25
C VAL A 137 -29.04 -12.33 12.62
N ALA A 138 -29.09 -12.67 13.92
CA ALA A 138 -29.91 -13.76 14.42
C ALA A 138 -30.95 -13.24 15.42
N ASP A 139 -32.16 -13.83 15.42
CA ASP A 139 -33.21 -13.55 16.40
C ASP A 139 -33.21 -14.53 17.59
N ASP A 140 -34.11 -14.30 18.55
CA ASP A 140 -34.22 -15.14 19.75
C ASP A 140 -34.69 -16.58 19.44
N ASN A 141 -35.31 -16.83 18.26
CA ASN A 141 -35.71 -18.15 17.79
C ASN A 141 -34.64 -18.86 16.95
N GLY A 142 -33.48 -18.20 16.70
CA GLY A 142 -32.36 -18.76 15.96
C GLY A 142 -32.50 -18.62 14.43
N ARG A 143 -33.47 -17.85 13.93
CA ARG A 143 -33.54 -17.52 12.51
C ARG A 143 -32.52 -16.44 12.20
N THR A 144 -31.98 -16.49 10.99
CA THR A 144 -30.90 -15.60 10.57
C THR A 144 -31.21 -14.93 9.24
N ASP A 145 -30.57 -13.79 9.02
CA ASP A 145 -30.41 -13.13 7.73
C ASP A 145 -29.00 -12.55 7.64
N GLU A 146 -28.47 -12.41 6.44
CA GLU A 146 -27.11 -11.90 6.22
C GLU A 146 -27.03 -10.93 5.05
N VAL A 147 -26.14 -9.97 5.18
CA VAL A 147 -25.71 -9.11 4.08
C VAL A 147 -24.19 -9.12 3.99
N ALA A 148 -23.63 -9.02 2.78
CA ALA A 148 -22.20 -9.11 2.59
C ALA A 148 -21.66 -8.09 1.58
N VAL A 149 -20.37 -7.75 1.73
CA VAL A 149 -19.57 -6.97 0.76
C VAL A 149 -18.25 -7.67 0.49
N ASN A 150 -17.75 -7.56 -0.73
CA ASN A 150 -16.38 -7.95 -1.06
C ASN A 150 -15.47 -6.75 -0.99
N ILE A 151 -14.44 -6.83 -0.16
CA ILE A 151 -13.42 -5.79 -0.02
C ILE A 151 -12.12 -6.28 -0.64
N THR A 152 -11.67 -5.56 -1.68
CA THR A 152 -10.38 -5.81 -2.31
C THR A 152 -9.35 -4.86 -1.75
N THR A 153 -8.29 -5.40 -1.14
CA THR A 153 -7.15 -4.59 -0.71
C THR A 153 -6.25 -4.32 -1.90
N LYS A 154 -6.14 -3.06 -2.31
CA LYS A 154 -5.37 -2.66 -3.48
C LYS A 154 -4.16 -1.85 -3.06
N GLY A 155 -2.98 -2.27 -3.48
CA GLY A 155 -1.74 -1.54 -3.22
C GLY A 155 -1.66 -0.26 -4.03
N THR A 156 -0.91 0.72 -3.49
CA THR A 156 -0.65 2.00 -4.17
C THR A 156 0.25 1.77 -5.40
N GLU A 157 -0.20 2.20 -6.57
CA GLU A 157 0.54 2.03 -7.84
C GLU A 157 1.88 2.76 -7.85
N LEU A 158 2.83 2.16 -8.56
CA LEU A 158 4.15 2.73 -8.79
C LEU A 158 4.31 3.23 -10.23
N VAL A 159 5.18 4.20 -10.40
CA VAL A 159 5.78 4.59 -11.68
C VAL A 159 7.26 4.26 -11.66
N GLU A 160 7.81 3.85 -12.79
CA GLU A 160 9.23 3.55 -12.95
C GLU A 160 9.91 4.58 -13.87
N LEU A 161 11.02 5.13 -13.38
CA LEU A 161 11.95 5.98 -14.14
C LEU A 161 13.18 5.13 -14.46
N THR A 162 13.55 5.01 -15.72
CA THR A 162 14.71 4.21 -16.16
C THR A 162 15.81 5.08 -16.74
N GLY A 163 17.06 4.57 -16.76
CA GLY A 163 18.20 5.24 -17.36
C GLY A 163 18.63 6.53 -16.66
N LYS A 164 18.40 6.64 -15.35
CA LYS A 164 18.69 7.84 -14.56
C LYS A 164 20.14 7.84 -14.09
N LEU A 165 20.84 8.97 -14.28
CA LEU A 165 22.27 9.05 -14.03
C LEU A 165 22.56 9.73 -12.69
N LEU A 166 23.41 9.11 -11.87
CA LEU A 166 24.16 9.75 -10.79
C LEU A 166 25.62 9.81 -11.24
N ARG A 167 26.17 11.00 -11.33
CA ARG A 167 27.53 11.23 -11.82
C ARG A 167 28.53 11.27 -10.65
N ASN A 168 29.79 10.98 -10.97
CA ASN A 168 30.89 11.24 -10.05
C ASN A 168 30.85 12.72 -9.65
N GLN A 169 30.80 13.01 -8.34
CA GLN A 169 30.75 14.40 -7.85
C GLN A 169 31.98 15.23 -8.21
N ASP A 170 33.13 14.60 -8.39
CA ASP A 170 34.37 15.26 -8.84
C ASP A 170 34.45 15.39 -10.37
N GLY A 171 33.35 15.05 -11.06
CA GLY A 171 33.27 15.12 -12.51
C GLY A 171 33.01 16.52 -13.03
N PRO A 172 33.32 16.77 -14.33
CA PRO A 172 33.24 18.11 -14.93
C PRO A 172 31.80 18.67 -15.00
N ALA A 173 30.79 17.83 -14.87
CA ALA A 173 29.39 18.26 -14.93
C ALA A 173 28.90 18.91 -13.63
N GLY A 174 29.63 18.75 -12.51
CA GLY A 174 29.22 19.27 -11.19
C GLY A 174 27.88 18.71 -10.69
N GLN A 175 27.54 17.48 -11.06
CA GLN A 175 26.23 16.86 -10.82
C GLN A 175 26.35 15.55 -10.03
N GLY A 176 26.91 15.65 -8.83
CA GLY A 176 27.11 14.50 -7.94
C GLY A 176 25.87 14.10 -7.12
N GLY A 177 24.72 14.70 -7.33
CA GLY A 177 23.45 14.36 -6.68
C GLY A 177 22.43 13.78 -7.65
N LEU A 178 21.47 13.01 -7.14
CA LEU A 178 20.35 12.47 -7.89
C LEU A 178 19.02 12.80 -7.17
N ASP A 179 18.16 13.52 -7.89
CA ASP A 179 16.77 13.78 -7.51
C ASP A 179 15.93 12.55 -7.90
N LEU A 180 15.47 11.79 -6.92
CA LEU A 180 14.72 10.54 -7.15
C LEU A 180 13.28 10.79 -7.63
N ASP A 181 12.74 12.00 -7.44
CA ASP A 181 11.41 12.33 -7.93
C ASP A 181 11.38 12.53 -9.44
N THR A 182 12.38 13.18 -9.96
CA THR A 182 12.47 13.48 -11.41
C THR A 182 13.43 12.54 -12.12
N GLY A 183 14.36 11.94 -11.41
CA GLY A 183 15.49 11.18 -11.92
C GLY A 183 16.53 12.08 -12.59
N GLU A 184 16.58 13.36 -12.28
CA GLU A 184 17.57 14.29 -12.79
C GLU A 184 18.87 14.22 -11.98
N SER A 185 20.01 14.24 -12.68
CA SER A 185 21.29 14.52 -12.05
C SER A 185 21.30 15.99 -11.60
N VAL A 186 21.65 16.24 -10.36
CA VAL A 186 21.69 17.57 -9.74
C VAL A 186 23.04 17.81 -9.06
N GLY A 187 23.28 19.02 -8.59
CA GLY A 187 24.50 19.32 -7.82
C GLY A 187 24.59 18.51 -6.54
N SER A 188 25.77 18.45 -5.95
CA SER A 188 25.98 18.05 -4.56
C SER A 188 26.61 19.21 -3.78
N ILE A 189 26.58 19.17 -2.45
CA ILE A 189 27.23 20.21 -1.63
C ILE A 189 28.71 20.34 -1.98
N ALA A 190 29.39 19.23 -2.32
CA ALA A 190 30.79 19.20 -2.68
C ALA A 190 31.08 19.83 -4.06
N THR A 191 30.07 20.00 -4.91
CA THR A 191 30.21 20.46 -6.30
C THR A 191 29.76 21.92 -6.51
N MET A 192 29.85 22.76 -5.51
CA MET A 192 29.55 24.18 -5.67
C MET A 192 30.47 24.84 -6.69
N THR A 193 29.89 25.29 -7.80
CA THR A 193 30.61 25.79 -8.99
C THR A 193 30.57 27.30 -9.15
N GLY A 194 29.82 28.03 -8.31
CA GLY A 194 29.47 29.42 -8.54
C GLY A 194 28.31 29.62 -9.53
N ASN A 195 27.75 28.53 -10.06
CA ASN A 195 26.56 28.57 -10.91
C ASN A 195 25.29 28.35 -10.03
N PRO A 196 24.44 29.38 -9.82
CA PRO A 196 23.27 29.26 -8.95
C PRO A 196 22.30 28.12 -9.35
N ALA A 197 22.20 27.79 -10.63
CA ALA A 197 21.33 26.72 -11.11
C ALA A 197 21.82 25.33 -10.67
N ILE A 198 23.13 25.12 -10.57
CA ILE A 198 23.74 23.90 -10.07
C ILE A 198 23.83 23.95 -8.54
N ASP A 199 24.34 25.04 -7.98
CA ASP A 199 24.65 25.20 -6.56
C ASP A 199 23.40 25.16 -5.65
N THR A 200 22.20 25.43 -6.19
CA THR A 200 20.96 25.29 -5.45
C THR A 200 20.23 23.99 -5.71
N SER A 201 20.57 23.29 -6.80
CA SER A 201 19.88 22.07 -7.23
C SER A 201 20.14 20.89 -6.27
N TYR A 202 21.26 20.88 -5.53
CA TYR A 202 21.60 19.84 -4.54
C TYR A 202 20.50 19.62 -3.48
N LYS A 203 19.69 20.66 -3.22
CA LYS A 203 18.58 20.59 -2.24
C LYS A 203 17.49 19.59 -2.65
N ARG A 204 17.47 19.17 -3.92
CA ARG A 204 16.51 18.21 -4.45
C ARG A 204 17.03 16.76 -4.42
N ALA A 205 18.34 16.58 -4.21
CA ALA A 205 18.93 15.25 -4.19
C ALA A 205 18.54 14.46 -2.94
N GLU A 206 18.25 13.19 -3.08
CA GLU A 206 18.09 12.24 -1.98
C GLU A 206 19.35 11.40 -1.77
N ILE A 207 20.15 11.21 -2.81
CA ILE A 207 21.44 10.50 -2.75
C ILE A 207 22.52 11.29 -3.47
N ASN A 208 23.76 11.16 -2.98
CA ASN A 208 24.97 11.69 -3.58
C ASN A 208 25.96 10.58 -3.91
N ASP A 209 26.83 10.83 -4.88
CA ASP A 209 28.08 10.13 -5.09
C ASP A 209 29.17 10.72 -4.18
N GLU A 210 30.08 9.90 -3.64
CA GLU A 210 31.13 10.30 -2.72
C GLU A 210 32.48 10.59 -3.42
N GLY A 211 32.46 10.72 -4.74
CA GLY A 211 33.61 11.14 -5.54
C GLY A 211 34.81 10.21 -5.52
N ASN A 212 35.97 10.81 -5.56
CA ASN A 212 37.26 10.10 -5.65
C ASN A 212 37.86 9.83 -4.26
N VAL A 213 38.91 8.98 -4.23
CA VAL A 213 39.62 8.63 -3.01
C VAL A 213 40.28 9.86 -2.37
N SER A 214 40.73 10.80 -3.18
CA SER A 214 41.28 12.10 -2.72
C SER A 214 41.30 13.09 -3.88
N ASN A 215 41.42 14.39 -3.57
CA ASN A 215 41.50 15.46 -4.57
C ASN A 215 42.68 15.31 -5.56
N THR A 216 43.67 14.47 -5.23
CA THR A 216 44.85 14.22 -6.06
C THR A 216 44.84 12.83 -6.71
N ASN A 217 43.83 12.01 -6.44
CA ASN A 217 43.69 10.67 -6.97
C ASN A 217 42.35 10.54 -7.69
N SER A 218 42.40 10.33 -9.01
CA SER A 218 41.22 10.15 -9.87
C SER A 218 40.57 8.78 -9.76
N THR A 219 40.89 7.98 -8.74
CA THR A 219 40.23 6.70 -8.50
C THR A 219 38.88 6.93 -7.86
N TRP A 220 37.82 6.70 -8.62
CA TRP A 220 36.44 6.82 -8.18
C TRP A 220 36.12 5.78 -7.08
N ARG A 221 35.54 6.24 -5.97
CA ARG A 221 35.22 5.40 -4.81
C ARG A 221 34.11 4.40 -5.08
N GLN A 222 33.15 4.75 -5.97
CA GLN A 222 31.94 4.00 -6.23
C GLN A 222 31.09 3.81 -4.95
N ILE A 223 30.93 4.87 -4.18
CA ILE A 223 30.19 4.90 -2.92
C ILE A 223 29.08 5.94 -3.06
N ILE A 224 27.90 5.65 -2.53
CA ILE A 224 26.81 6.60 -2.43
C ILE A 224 26.45 6.87 -0.97
N SER A 225 25.95 8.07 -0.71
CA SER A 225 25.46 8.50 0.60
C SER A 225 24.05 9.09 0.51
N PRO A 226 23.27 9.06 1.59
CA PRO A 226 22.03 9.83 1.68
C PRO A 226 22.34 11.32 1.83
N THR A 227 21.47 12.18 1.33
CA THR A 227 21.58 13.63 1.49
C THR A 227 20.21 14.27 1.82
N ASN A 228 20.22 15.54 2.24
CA ASN A 228 19.02 16.30 2.59
C ASN A 228 18.07 15.61 3.58
N GLY A 229 18.63 14.85 4.53
CA GLY A 229 17.89 14.12 5.56
C GLY A 229 17.19 12.85 5.06
N ALA A 230 17.47 12.41 3.83
CA ALA A 230 17.01 11.11 3.37
C ALA A 230 17.70 9.98 4.16
N ALA A 231 17.08 8.82 4.18
CA ALA A 231 17.64 7.58 4.72
C ALA A 231 17.71 6.53 3.62
N VAL A 232 18.85 5.89 3.46
CA VAL A 232 19.08 4.83 2.47
C VAL A 232 19.37 3.52 3.19
N ARG A 233 18.84 2.42 2.67
CA ARG A 233 19.05 1.08 3.22
C ARG A 233 19.29 0.06 2.12
N TYR A 234 20.11 -0.92 2.40
CA TYR A 234 20.22 -2.14 1.62
C TYR A 234 18.98 -3.01 1.81
N ILE A 235 18.67 -3.82 0.82
CA ILE A 235 17.65 -4.86 0.92
C ILE A 235 18.15 -5.97 1.86
N ASP A 236 17.40 -6.26 2.93
CA ASP A 236 17.63 -7.43 3.79
C ASP A 236 16.79 -8.62 3.27
N LYS A 237 17.37 -9.41 2.37
CA LYS A 237 16.68 -10.58 1.78
C LYS A 237 16.22 -11.62 2.80
N ALA A 238 16.84 -11.66 4.00
CA ALA A 238 16.44 -12.61 5.04
C ALA A 238 15.08 -12.25 5.69
N LYS A 239 14.65 -11.01 5.56
CA LYS A 239 13.41 -10.49 6.16
C LYS A 239 12.29 -10.26 5.14
N LEU A 240 12.53 -10.54 3.87
CA LEU A 240 11.59 -10.34 2.78
C LEU A 240 11.16 -11.68 2.18
N PRO A 241 10.04 -11.73 1.45
CA PRO A 241 9.62 -12.94 0.73
C PRO A 241 10.74 -13.46 -0.19
N GLU A 242 10.86 -14.77 -0.33
CA GLU A 242 11.90 -15.43 -1.14
C GLU A 242 11.96 -14.93 -2.59
N ASN A 243 10.80 -14.59 -3.17
CA ASN A 243 10.67 -14.05 -4.52
C ASN A 243 10.83 -12.53 -4.60
N PHE A 244 11.23 -11.85 -3.53
CA PHE A 244 11.43 -10.40 -3.55
C PHE A 244 12.58 -10.02 -4.48
N SER A 245 12.29 -9.17 -5.44
CA SER A 245 13.28 -8.55 -6.33
C SER A 245 12.79 -7.16 -6.76
N TYR A 246 13.67 -6.33 -7.25
CA TYR A 246 13.29 -5.02 -7.79
C TYR A 246 12.17 -5.14 -8.84
N GLU A 247 12.25 -6.13 -9.72
CA GLU A 247 11.30 -6.36 -10.81
C GLU A 247 9.91 -6.74 -10.29
N ASN A 248 9.86 -7.48 -9.18
CA ASN A 248 8.63 -7.99 -8.59
C ASN A 248 7.90 -6.96 -7.70
N VAL A 249 8.57 -5.88 -7.29
CA VAL A 249 7.94 -4.79 -6.53
C VAL A 249 6.97 -4.03 -7.42
N LYS A 250 5.68 -4.04 -7.05
CA LYS A 250 4.56 -3.44 -7.82
C LYS A 250 3.81 -2.35 -7.05
N THR A 251 4.02 -2.24 -5.73
CA THR A 251 3.26 -1.34 -4.87
C THR A 251 4.16 -0.56 -3.91
N LEU A 252 3.68 0.60 -3.48
CA LEU A 252 4.37 1.43 -2.48
C LEU A 252 4.56 0.71 -1.15
N GLU A 253 3.57 -0.09 -0.73
CA GLU A 253 3.60 -0.84 0.52
C GLU A 253 4.74 -1.87 0.53
N GLU A 254 5.05 -2.46 -0.62
CA GLU A 254 6.22 -3.35 -0.75
C GLU A 254 7.54 -2.59 -0.62
N ILE A 255 7.63 -1.36 -1.14
CA ILE A 255 8.81 -0.50 -0.95
C ILE A 255 8.96 -0.14 0.53
N ILE A 256 7.86 0.26 1.20
CA ILE A 256 7.85 0.59 2.63
C ILE A 256 8.33 -0.61 3.46
N GLY A 257 7.76 -1.80 3.21
CA GLY A 257 8.16 -3.04 3.91
C GLY A 257 9.65 -3.38 3.71
N ALA A 258 10.14 -3.21 2.49
CA ALA A 258 11.56 -3.42 2.19
C ALA A 258 12.47 -2.39 2.87
N PHE A 259 12.04 -1.12 2.96
CA PHE A 259 12.76 -0.10 3.70
C PHE A 259 12.78 -0.41 5.20
N ASP A 260 11.63 -0.72 5.81
CA ASP A 260 11.52 -0.92 7.26
C ASP A 260 12.34 -2.12 7.75
N SER A 261 12.42 -3.17 6.94
CA SER A 261 13.25 -4.36 7.20
C SER A 261 14.71 -4.21 6.80
N GLY A 262 15.06 -3.19 6.02
CA GLY A 262 16.36 -3.03 5.37
C GLY A 262 17.52 -2.74 6.33
N ILE A 263 18.74 -2.97 5.85
CA ILE A 263 19.99 -2.76 6.58
C ILE A 263 20.49 -1.34 6.32
N LYS A 264 20.75 -0.58 7.39
CA LYS A 264 21.29 0.78 7.29
C LYS A 264 22.68 0.79 6.65
N PHE A 265 23.01 1.87 6.00
CA PHE A 265 24.38 2.16 5.56
C PHE A 265 25.32 2.28 6.75
N LYS A 266 26.62 2.14 6.49
CA LYS A 266 27.65 2.25 7.50
C LYS A 266 27.76 3.70 7.99
N GLU A 267 27.87 3.88 9.31
CA GLU A 267 28.10 5.18 9.93
C GLU A 267 29.54 5.63 9.67
N VAL A 268 29.71 6.87 9.22
CA VAL A 268 31.02 7.55 9.15
C VAL A 268 31.17 8.39 10.40
N VAL A 269 32.12 8.04 11.24
CA VAL A 269 32.32 8.68 12.55
C VAL A 269 33.63 9.51 12.54
N VAL A 270 33.50 10.81 12.87
CA VAL A 270 34.64 11.72 13.04
C VAL A 270 34.58 12.30 14.46
N ASN A 271 35.64 12.15 15.21
CA ASN A 271 35.76 12.62 16.60
C ASN A 271 34.61 12.12 17.51
N GLY A 272 34.13 10.89 17.29
CA GLY A 272 33.04 10.28 18.07
C GLY A 272 31.63 10.74 17.67
N MET A 273 31.49 11.55 16.64
CA MET A 273 30.20 11.97 16.10
C MET A 273 29.95 11.33 14.74
N ILE A 274 28.71 10.87 14.51
CA ILE A 274 28.27 10.41 13.20
C ILE A 274 28.13 11.66 12.31
N VAL A 275 28.91 11.72 11.25
CA VAL A 275 28.90 12.84 10.29
C VAL A 275 28.22 12.46 8.97
N ASP A 276 28.15 11.17 8.66
CA ASP A 276 27.55 10.68 7.41
C ASP A 276 27.20 9.18 7.49
N PHE A 277 26.57 8.68 6.42
CA PHE A 277 26.28 7.27 6.19
C PHE A 277 26.73 6.91 4.77
N GLU A 278 27.59 5.95 4.62
CA GLU A 278 28.13 5.53 3.32
C GLU A 278 27.73 4.09 2.98
N SER A 279 27.48 3.83 1.69
CA SER A 279 27.35 2.47 1.18
C SER A 279 28.71 1.74 1.22
N ASN A 280 28.68 0.42 1.03
CA ASN A 280 29.84 -0.30 0.50
C ASN A 280 30.06 0.13 -0.95
N LYS A 281 31.18 -0.34 -1.56
CA LYS A 281 31.40 -0.14 -2.99
C LYS A 281 30.20 -0.69 -3.77
N VAL A 282 29.53 0.20 -4.51
CA VAL A 282 28.34 -0.10 -5.31
C VAL A 282 28.72 -0.95 -6.52
N VAL A 283 27.91 -1.97 -6.82
CA VAL A 283 28.07 -2.82 -7.99
C VAL A 283 26.77 -2.88 -8.82
N GLU A 284 26.88 -3.27 -10.08
CA GLU A 284 25.70 -3.47 -10.92
C GLU A 284 24.79 -4.56 -10.32
N GLY A 285 23.47 -4.28 -10.31
CA GLY A 285 22.48 -5.14 -9.68
C GLY A 285 22.15 -4.80 -8.23
N ASP A 286 22.91 -3.93 -7.57
CA ASP A 286 22.58 -3.48 -6.22
C ASP A 286 21.21 -2.79 -6.20
N VAL A 287 20.46 -3.07 -5.13
CA VAL A 287 19.15 -2.50 -4.89
C VAL A 287 19.10 -1.84 -3.52
N PHE A 288 18.61 -0.62 -3.50
CA PHE A 288 18.46 0.17 -2.28
C PHE A 288 17.04 0.68 -2.13
N THR A 289 16.63 0.90 -0.90
CA THR A 289 15.41 1.65 -0.58
C THR A 289 15.76 2.99 0.03
N VAL A 290 15.00 4.01 -0.32
CA VAL A 290 15.22 5.39 0.14
C VAL A 290 13.93 5.92 0.75
N LYS A 291 14.04 6.61 1.89
CA LYS A 291 12.96 7.34 2.53
C LYS A 291 13.39 8.79 2.76
N THR A 292 12.55 9.73 2.35
CA THR A 292 12.74 11.16 2.58
C THR A 292 12.14 11.63 3.92
N PRO A 293 12.52 12.79 4.45
CA PRO A 293 11.93 13.34 5.67
C PRO A 293 10.41 13.57 5.61
N ASP A 294 9.88 13.84 4.40
CA ASP A 294 8.47 14.02 4.13
C ASP A 294 7.74 12.70 3.80
N ASN A 295 8.37 11.55 4.13
CA ASN A 295 7.80 10.21 3.98
C ASN A 295 7.49 9.78 2.54
N ARG A 296 8.23 10.25 1.54
CA ARG A 296 8.27 9.63 0.23
C ARG A 296 9.21 8.42 0.26
N TYR A 297 8.86 7.38 -0.47
CA TYR A 297 9.64 6.14 -0.52
C TYR A 297 9.98 5.80 -1.96
N PHE A 298 11.19 5.31 -2.15
CA PHE A 298 11.73 4.89 -3.44
C PHE A 298 12.42 3.54 -3.28
N ILE A 299 12.41 2.74 -4.35
CA ILE A 299 13.34 1.62 -4.53
C ILE A 299 14.14 1.88 -5.79
N ILE A 300 15.45 1.77 -5.68
CA ILE A 300 16.38 2.06 -6.78
C ILE A 300 17.25 0.85 -7.06
N LYS A 301 17.54 0.60 -8.35
CA LYS A 301 18.41 -0.47 -8.80
C LYS A 301 19.53 0.09 -9.66
N VAL A 302 20.75 -0.27 -9.37
CA VAL A 302 21.91 0.03 -10.22
C VAL A 302 21.86 -0.87 -11.45
N THR A 303 21.64 -0.29 -12.62
CA THR A 303 21.52 -1.04 -13.88
C THR A 303 22.82 -1.05 -14.68
N LYS A 304 23.68 -0.04 -14.46
CA LYS A 304 24.98 0.05 -15.12
C LYS A 304 25.93 0.93 -14.30
N ILE A 305 27.22 0.60 -14.33
CA ILE A 305 28.30 1.43 -13.84
C ILE A 305 29.24 1.76 -15.02
N THR A 306 29.47 3.02 -15.27
CA THR A 306 30.41 3.49 -16.28
C THR A 306 31.62 4.08 -15.60
N VAL A 307 32.79 3.45 -15.77
CA VAL A 307 34.07 3.94 -15.29
C VAL A 307 34.87 4.47 -16.45
N THR A 308 35.34 5.69 -16.31
CA THR A 308 36.15 6.38 -17.34
C THR A 308 37.60 6.54 -16.87
N SER A 309 38.50 6.94 -17.75
CA SER A 309 39.93 7.08 -17.41
C SER A 309 40.33 8.56 -17.40
N ASN A 310 40.78 9.03 -16.21
CA ASN A 310 41.41 10.34 -16.03
C ASN A 310 40.57 11.57 -16.37
N ASP A 311 39.22 11.45 -16.43
CA ASP A 311 38.33 12.56 -16.76
C ASP A 311 37.15 12.74 -15.78
N ASN A 312 37.03 11.85 -14.78
CA ASN A 312 35.98 11.83 -13.76
C ASN A 312 34.55 11.86 -14.34
N ASN A 313 34.35 11.39 -15.59
CA ASN A 313 33.04 11.23 -16.20
C ASN A 313 32.33 9.93 -15.78
N ASP A 314 32.80 9.34 -14.68
CA ASP A 314 32.20 8.13 -14.10
C ASP A 314 30.73 8.36 -13.74
N SER A 315 29.93 7.29 -13.78
CA SER A 315 28.53 7.40 -13.43
C SER A 315 27.89 6.06 -13.12
N TYR A 316 26.85 6.11 -12.29
CA TYR A 316 25.86 5.04 -12.18
C TYR A 316 24.66 5.34 -13.05
N THR A 317 24.05 4.28 -13.57
CA THR A 317 22.72 4.35 -14.18
C THR A 317 21.75 3.61 -13.27
N PHE A 318 20.63 4.26 -12.93
CA PHE A 318 19.60 3.71 -12.07
C PHE A 318 18.28 3.49 -12.80
N SER A 319 17.54 2.48 -12.34
CA SER A 319 16.08 2.44 -12.43
C SER A 319 15.50 2.78 -11.06
N ILE A 320 14.43 3.57 -11.05
CA ILE A 320 13.80 4.10 -9.82
C ILE A 320 12.31 3.80 -9.87
N LYS A 321 11.77 3.13 -8.85
CA LYS A 321 10.32 3.02 -8.65
C LYS A 321 9.89 3.89 -7.49
N LYS A 322 8.78 4.59 -7.68
CA LYS A 322 8.18 5.49 -6.71
C LYS A 322 6.66 5.51 -6.83
N LYS A 323 5.99 6.08 -5.85
CA LYS A 323 4.53 6.31 -5.94
C LYS A 323 4.20 7.08 -7.23
N LYS A 324 3.17 6.61 -7.92
CA LYS A 324 2.61 7.24 -9.13
C LYS A 324 1.96 8.59 -8.81
#